data_efbbe461523e36adee937f78d29c3492
#
_entry.id   efbbe461523e36adee937f78d29c3492
#
_cell.length_a   1.000
_cell.length_b   1.000
_cell.length_c   1.000
_cell.angle_alpha   90.00
_cell.angle_beta   90.00
_cell.angle_gamma   90.00
#
_symmetry.space_group_name_H-M   'P 1'
#
loop_
_entity.id
_entity.type
_entity.pdbx_description
1 polymer ?
#
loop_
_entity_poly.entity_id
_entity_poly.type
_entity_poly.pdbx_seq_one_letter_code
_entity_poly.pdbx_strand_id
1 'polypeptide(L)'
;MLKIYGRANSINVQKALWAADECGLAYERIDVGGAFGGNDQPWYRSMNPNGVVPTIDDNGYVLWESNSIVRYLAATHAAGTLWPLEPRARGEADRWMDWQLTILPVGMTTLFWGLIRTPPEKRDLDAIEKARVATAPLWQRLDGHLANRPFVAGATFTMGDIPAGAMAYRWLHLPFKRDDLPAMPHLKAWYDRLAERPAYKKHIALPMT
;
A
#
# COMPACT_ATOMS: atom_id res chain seq x y z
N MET A 1 19.54 -9.32 10.96
CA MET A 1 19.26 -8.55 9.73
C MET A 1 17.82 -8.83 9.33
N LEU A 2 17.06 -7.79 9.04
CA LEU A 2 15.65 -7.90 8.62
C LEU A 2 15.54 -8.68 7.29
N LYS A 3 14.65 -9.66 7.23
CA LYS A 3 14.28 -10.36 6.00
C LYS A 3 12.84 -10.04 5.65
N ILE A 4 12.58 -9.79 4.37
CA ILE A 4 11.22 -9.49 3.85
C ILE A 4 10.89 -10.51 2.76
N TYR A 5 9.99 -11.41 3.06
CA TYR A 5 9.54 -12.46 2.15
C TYR A 5 8.38 -11.97 1.30
N GLY A 6 8.60 -11.95 -0.01
CA GLY A 6 7.57 -11.63 -0.98
C GLY A 6 8.09 -11.01 -2.27
N ARG A 7 7.33 -11.21 -3.35
CA ARG A 7 7.63 -10.67 -4.69
C ARG A 7 7.48 -9.15 -4.74
N ALA A 8 8.37 -8.46 -5.45
CA ALA A 8 8.41 -7.00 -5.53
C ALA A 8 7.14 -6.36 -6.16
N ASN A 9 6.41 -7.07 -7.00
CA ASN A 9 5.19 -6.57 -7.65
C ASN A 9 3.90 -6.79 -6.82
N SER A 10 4.00 -7.23 -5.57
CA SER A 10 2.86 -7.26 -4.65
C SER A 10 2.74 -5.93 -3.92
N ILE A 11 1.59 -5.26 -4.03
CA ILE A 11 1.35 -4.00 -3.32
C ILE A 11 1.56 -4.13 -1.80
N ASN A 12 1.22 -5.28 -1.23
CA ASN A 12 1.40 -5.53 0.20
C ASN A 12 2.89 -5.67 0.58
N VAL A 13 3.69 -6.29 -0.30
CA VAL A 13 5.16 -6.33 -0.13
C VAL A 13 5.76 -4.95 -0.31
N GLN A 14 5.31 -4.21 -1.31
CA GLN A 14 5.76 -2.84 -1.56
C GLN A 14 5.57 -1.91 -0.36
N LYS A 15 4.46 -2.05 0.39
CA LYS A 15 4.24 -1.29 1.63
C LYS A 15 5.33 -1.57 2.68
N ALA A 16 5.68 -2.84 2.87
CA ALA A 16 6.73 -3.23 3.83
C ALA A 16 8.12 -2.76 3.40
N LEU A 17 8.45 -2.88 2.11
CA LEU A 17 9.70 -2.38 1.55
C LEU A 17 9.82 -0.86 1.66
N TRP A 18 8.75 -0.14 1.33
CA TRP A 18 8.72 1.32 1.47
C TRP A 18 8.92 1.75 2.92
N ALA A 19 8.21 1.11 3.87
CA ALA A 19 8.40 1.41 5.29
C ALA A 19 9.82 1.11 5.77
N ALA A 20 10.43 0.00 5.33
CA ALA A 20 11.79 -0.34 5.69
C ALA A 20 12.81 0.69 5.19
N ASP A 21 12.68 1.15 3.94
CA ASP A 21 13.56 2.20 3.39
C ASP A 21 13.32 3.57 4.07
N GLU A 22 12.09 3.93 4.42
CA GLU A 22 11.79 5.15 5.18
C GLU A 22 12.37 5.12 6.60
N CYS A 23 12.51 3.92 7.17
CA CYS A 23 13.21 3.71 8.44
C CYS A 23 14.74 3.62 8.30
N GLY A 24 15.29 3.69 7.09
CA GLY A 24 16.73 3.55 6.83
C GLY A 24 17.29 2.15 7.11
N LEU A 25 16.46 1.11 7.05
CA LEU A 25 16.85 -0.25 7.40
C LEU A 25 17.54 -0.97 6.24
N ALA A 26 18.61 -1.68 6.55
CA ALA A 26 19.16 -2.70 5.67
C ALA A 26 18.34 -3.98 5.80
N TYR A 27 17.95 -4.57 4.69
CA TYR A 27 17.16 -5.80 4.66
C TYR A 27 17.55 -6.69 3.47
N GLU A 28 17.24 -7.96 3.60
CA GLU A 28 17.26 -8.94 2.51
C GLU A 28 15.84 -9.21 2.04
N ARG A 29 15.54 -9.00 0.74
CA ARG A 29 14.25 -9.41 0.17
C ARG A 29 14.37 -10.80 -0.46
N ILE A 30 13.48 -11.70 -0.06
CA ILE A 30 13.41 -13.08 -0.55
C ILE A 30 12.14 -13.25 -1.37
N ASP A 31 12.30 -13.64 -2.63
CA ASP A 31 11.16 -13.81 -3.53
C ASP A 31 10.31 -15.02 -3.15
N VAL A 32 9.04 -14.77 -2.85
CA VAL A 32 8.00 -15.75 -2.49
C VAL A 32 6.66 -15.30 -3.07
N GLY A 33 5.85 -16.27 -3.47
CA GLY A 33 4.49 -16.06 -3.97
C GLY A 33 4.39 -15.65 -5.43
N GLY A 34 3.23 -15.81 -6.02
CA GLY A 34 3.00 -15.61 -7.46
C GLY A 34 3.85 -16.54 -8.30
N ALA A 35 4.60 -16.00 -9.28
CA ALA A 35 5.46 -16.78 -10.17
C ALA A 35 6.62 -17.49 -9.44
N PHE A 36 7.00 -17.03 -8.25
CA PHE A 36 8.08 -17.64 -7.47
C PHE A 36 7.60 -18.83 -6.62
N GLY A 37 6.30 -18.97 -6.39
CA GLY A 37 5.75 -20.03 -5.53
C GLY A 37 6.25 -19.93 -4.08
N GLY A 38 6.33 -21.06 -3.40
CA GLY A 38 6.93 -21.21 -2.05
C GLY A 38 6.03 -20.81 -0.88
N ASN A 39 5.02 -19.98 -1.10
CA ASN A 39 4.12 -19.51 -0.04
C ASN A 39 3.13 -20.57 0.47
N ASP A 40 2.97 -21.66 -0.23
CA ASP A 40 2.19 -22.84 0.15
C ASP A 40 3.02 -23.90 0.88
N GLN A 41 4.36 -23.79 0.85
CA GLN A 41 5.27 -24.75 1.43
C GLN A 41 5.26 -24.74 2.96
N PRO A 42 5.51 -25.89 3.63
CA PRO A 42 5.48 -25.99 5.09
C PRO A 42 6.39 -24.98 5.80
N TRP A 43 7.58 -24.74 5.27
CA TRP A 43 8.52 -23.79 5.85
C TRP A 43 7.97 -22.35 5.87
N TYR A 44 7.26 -21.93 4.81
CA TYR A 44 6.65 -20.58 4.77
C TYR A 44 5.40 -20.52 5.64
N ARG A 45 4.56 -21.57 5.57
CA ARG A 45 3.33 -21.65 6.38
C ARG A 45 3.59 -21.75 7.88
N SER A 46 4.76 -22.22 8.30
CA SER A 46 5.17 -22.16 9.72
C SER A 46 5.42 -20.71 10.18
N MET A 47 5.80 -19.81 9.28
CA MET A 47 5.95 -18.37 9.55
C MET A 47 4.63 -17.61 9.35
N ASN A 48 3.88 -17.93 8.30
CA ASN A 48 2.60 -17.28 7.97
C ASN A 48 1.56 -18.34 7.59
N PRO A 49 0.67 -18.72 8.49
CA PRO A 49 -0.31 -19.78 8.25
C PRO A 49 -1.29 -19.46 7.12
N ASN A 50 -1.47 -18.15 6.77
CA ASN A 50 -2.33 -17.74 5.67
C ASN A 50 -1.73 -18.05 4.29
N GLY A 51 -0.41 -18.30 4.19
CA GLY A 51 0.25 -18.56 2.92
C GLY A 51 0.21 -17.38 1.94
N VAL A 52 0.20 -16.14 2.44
CA VAL A 52 0.21 -14.91 1.65
C VAL A 52 1.44 -14.05 1.96
N VAL A 53 1.74 -13.10 1.09
CA VAL A 53 2.89 -12.20 1.25
C VAL A 53 2.42 -10.76 1.57
N PRO A 54 3.20 -9.98 2.34
CA PRO A 54 4.51 -10.24 2.92
C PRO A 54 4.49 -10.99 4.24
N THR A 55 5.66 -11.55 4.57
CA THR A 55 6.07 -11.93 5.93
C THR A 55 7.43 -11.30 6.19
N ILE A 56 7.73 -10.86 7.40
CA ILE A 56 9.07 -10.46 7.81
C ILE A 56 9.61 -11.40 8.88
N ASP A 57 10.94 -11.50 8.92
CA ASP A 57 11.70 -12.06 10.04
C ASP A 57 12.71 -10.99 10.48
N ASP A 58 12.47 -10.40 11.64
CA ASP A 58 13.38 -9.44 12.24
C ASP A 58 14.14 -10.11 13.39
N ASN A 59 15.29 -10.72 13.05
CA ASN A 59 16.17 -11.41 14.01
C ASN A 59 15.42 -12.46 14.87
N GLY A 60 14.55 -13.25 14.24
CA GLY A 60 13.74 -14.30 14.86
C GLY A 60 12.34 -13.87 15.27
N TYR A 61 12.02 -12.57 15.22
CA TYR A 61 10.63 -12.11 15.37
C TYR A 61 9.94 -12.14 14.01
N VAL A 62 9.00 -13.06 13.87
CA VAL A 62 8.21 -13.23 12.63
C VAL A 62 6.91 -12.47 12.72
N LEU A 63 6.62 -11.65 11.69
CA LEU A 63 5.37 -10.90 11.60
C LEU A 63 4.82 -10.94 10.17
N TRP A 64 3.51 -11.05 10.05
CA TRP A 64 2.76 -10.95 8.80
C TRP A 64 1.64 -9.91 8.94
N GLU A 65 0.86 -9.66 7.89
CA GLU A 65 -0.01 -8.51 7.65
C GLU A 65 0.77 -7.23 7.34
N SER A 66 0.68 -6.79 6.09
CA SER A 66 1.48 -5.67 5.60
C SER A 66 1.32 -4.37 6.40
N ASN A 67 0.09 -4.05 6.86
CA ASN A 67 -0.14 -2.85 7.68
C ASN A 67 0.41 -3.03 9.11
N SER A 68 0.38 -4.24 9.66
CA SER A 68 1.03 -4.54 10.95
C SER A 68 2.55 -4.43 10.84
N ILE A 69 3.13 -4.90 9.73
CA ILE A 69 4.57 -4.76 9.44
C ILE A 69 4.96 -3.27 9.37
N VAL A 70 4.19 -2.45 8.64
CA VAL A 70 4.43 -1.00 8.55
C VAL A 70 4.40 -0.35 9.94
N ARG A 71 3.41 -0.68 10.77
CA ARG A 71 3.31 -0.19 12.17
C ARG A 71 4.49 -0.62 13.01
N TYR A 72 4.86 -1.88 12.93
CA TYR A 72 5.99 -2.44 13.67
C TYR A 72 7.31 -1.75 13.32
N LEU A 73 7.64 -1.65 12.04
CA LEU A 73 8.86 -1.00 11.58
C LEU A 73 8.88 0.48 11.98
N ALA A 74 7.77 1.20 11.80
CA ALA A 74 7.66 2.59 12.19
C ALA A 74 7.83 2.79 13.70
N ALA A 75 7.18 1.97 14.53
CA ALA A 75 7.25 2.08 15.98
C ALA A 75 8.65 1.75 16.52
N THR A 76 9.30 0.74 15.94
CA THR A 76 10.60 0.25 16.41
C THR A 76 11.76 1.14 15.96
N HIS A 77 11.71 1.69 14.74
CA HIS A 77 12.88 2.32 14.12
C HIS A 77 12.69 3.80 13.77
N ALA A 78 11.45 4.32 13.79
CA ALA A 78 11.14 5.68 13.39
C ALA A 78 10.12 6.36 14.32
N ALA A 79 10.24 6.10 15.62
CA ALA A 79 9.41 6.73 16.66
C ALA A 79 9.66 8.27 16.68
N GLY A 80 8.57 9.04 16.69
CA GLY A 80 8.64 10.50 16.63
C GLY A 80 8.65 11.09 15.21
N THR A 81 8.79 10.23 14.18
CA THR A 81 8.71 10.62 12.77
C THR A 81 7.64 9.82 12.05
N LEU A 82 7.97 8.66 11.47
CA LEU A 82 7.01 7.78 10.80
C LEU A 82 5.92 7.25 11.76
N TRP A 83 6.30 7.00 13.02
CA TRP A 83 5.40 6.63 14.11
C TRP A 83 5.11 7.85 14.99
N PRO A 84 3.93 8.49 14.92
CA PRO A 84 3.58 9.62 15.77
C PRO A 84 3.55 9.22 17.25
N LEU A 85 4.25 9.98 18.10
CA LEU A 85 4.24 9.74 19.56
C LEU A 85 2.94 10.24 20.21
N GLU A 86 2.39 11.34 19.69
CA GLU A 86 1.14 11.89 20.19
C GLU A 86 -0.03 10.96 19.84
N PRO A 87 -0.83 10.49 20.82
CA PRO A 87 -1.87 9.48 20.58
C PRO A 87 -2.94 9.89 19.54
N ARG A 88 -3.31 11.16 19.49
CA ARG A 88 -4.29 11.65 18.51
C ARG A 88 -3.74 11.62 17.09
N ALA A 89 -2.51 12.09 16.90
CA ALA A 89 -1.85 12.04 15.58
C ALA A 89 -1.64 10.59 15.13
N ARG A 90 -1.31 9.70 16.05
CA ARG A 90 -1.22 8.26 15.77
C ARG A 90 -2.57 7.66 15.38
N GLY A 91 -3.64 7.99 16.10
CA GLY A 91 -5.01 7.57 15.76
C GLY A 91 -5.44 8.06 14.38
N GLU A 92 -5.05 9.30 13.99
CA GLU A 92 -5.27 9.81 12.63
C GLU A 92 -4.52 8.95 11.58
N ALA A 93 -3.28 8.59 11.82
CA ALA A 93 -2.51 7.73 10.92
C ALA A 93 -3.10 6.32 10.84
N ASP A 94 -3.42 5.71 11.97
CA ASP A 94 -3.97 4.36 12.07
C ASP A 94 -5.30 4.21 11.34
N ARG A 95 -6.23 5.15 11.51
CA ARG A 95 -7.54 5.05 10.85
C ARG A 95 -7.43 5.04 9.32
N TRP A 96 -6.46 5.76 8.73
CA TRP A 96 -6.26 5.73 7.28
C TRP A 96 -5.58 4.45 6.80
N MET A 97 -4.76 3.82 7.64
CA MET A 97 -4.24 2.49 7.37
C MET A 97 -5.36 1.45 7.35
N ASP A 98 -6.26 1.51 8.34
CA ASP A 98 -7.37 0.58 8.44
C ASP A 98 -8.44 0.84 7.37
N TRP A 99 -8.73 2.12 7.07
CA TRP A 99 -9.60 2.49 5.95
C TRP A 99 -9.07 1.96 4.61
N GLN A 100 -7.76 2.07 4.36
CA GLN A 100 -7.15 1.49 3.16
C GLN A 100 -7.33 -0.03 3.14
N LEU A 101 -7.18 -0.70 4.27
CA LEU A 101 -7.27 -2.16 4.35
C LEU A 101 -8.70 -2.68 4.17
N THR A 102 -9.69 -1.99 4.72
CA THR A 102 -11.07 -2.49 4.81
C THR A 102 -11.99 -1.96 3.71
N ILE A 103 -11.76 -0.75 3.23
CA ILE A 103 -12.68 -0.05 2.32
C ILE A 103 -12.17 -0.03 0.87
N LEU A 104 -10.93 0.42 0.64
CA LEU A 104 -10.41 0.57 -0.72
C LEU A 104 -10.28 -0.74 -1.51
N PRO A 105 -9.89 -1.88 -0.94
CA PRO A 105 -9.62 -3.08 -1.73
C PRO A 105 -10.84 -3.61 -2.48
N VAL A 106 -12.05 -3.37 -1.99
CA VAL A 106 -13.28 -3.88 -2.61
C VAL A 106 -13.35 -3.51 -4.10
N GLY A 107 -13.18 -2.23 -4.44
CA GLY A 107 -13.16 -1.79 -5.83
C GLY A 107 -11.78 -1.88 -6.48
N MET A 108 -10.73 -1.49 -5.76
CA MET A 108 -9.36 -1.46 -6.30
C MET A 108 -8.84 -2.83 -6.71
N THR A 109 -9.26 -3.91 -6.04
CA THR A 109 -8.90 -5.28 -6.42
C THR A 109 -9.52 -5.64 -7.77
N THR A 110 -10.82 -5.38 -7.95
CA THR A 110 -11.51 -5.63 -9.23
C THR A 110 -10.87 -4.82 -10.36
N LEU A 111 -10.58 -3.54 -10.14
CA LEU A 111 -9.90 -2.70 -11.13
C LEU A 111 -8.53 -3.23 -11.50
N PHE A 112 -7.70 -3.55 -10.51
CA PHE A 112 -6.34 -4.00 -10.76
C PHE A 112 -6.31 -5.37 -11.47
N TRP A 113 -7.07 -6.34 -10.97
CA TRP A 113 -7.12 -7.66 -11.60
C TRP A 113 -7.73 -7.60 -13.00
N GLY A 114 -8.85 -6.90 -13.15
CA GLY A 114 -9.53 -6.78 -14.43
C GLY A 114 -8.71 -6.07 -15.50
N LEU A 115 -7.95 -5.02 -15.14
CA LEU A 115 -7.23 -4.22 -16.13
C LEU A 115 -5.78 -4.67 -16.36
N ILE A 116 -5.13 -5.26 -15.34
CA ILE A 116 -3.70 -5.61 -15.40
C ILE A 116 -3.48 -7.12 -15.50
N ARG A 117 -4.23 -7.93 -14.71
CA ARG A 117 -3.99 -9.37 -14.60
C ARG A 117 -4.83 -10.21 -15.55
N THR A 118 -5.96 -9.67 -16.01
CA THR A 118 -6.88 -10.38 -16.90
C THR A 118 -6.58 -9.99 -18.35
N PRO A 119 -6.34 -10.97 -19.24
CA PRO A 119 -6.19 -10.71 -20.67
C PRO A 119 -7.39 -9.94 -21.23
N PRO A 120 -7.20 -9.02 -22.20
CA PRO A 120 -8.24 -8.12 -22.70
C PRO A 120 -9.55 -8.83 -23.11
N GLU A 121 -9.43 -9.97 -23.76
CA GLU A 121 -10.56 -10.76 -24.25
C GLU A 121 -11.38 -11.49 -23.16
N LYS A 122 -10.85 -11.53 -21.93
CA LYS A 122 -11.49 -12.16 -20.76
C LYS A 122 -11.97 -11.16 -19.71
N ARG A 123 -11.86 -9.86 -20.00
CA ARG A 123 -12.24 -8.81 -19.05
C ARG A 123 -13.74 -8.69 -18.91
N ASP A 124 -14.20 -8.64 -17.67
CA ASP A 124 -15.57 -8.22 -17.34
C ASP A 124 -15.60 -6.68 -17.26
N LEU A 125 -15.95 -6.05 -18.40
CA LEU A 125 -15.98 -4.60 -18.51
C LEU A 125 -17.06 -3.97 -17.62
N ASP A 126 -18.18 -4.65 -17.40
CA ASP A 126 -19.27 -4.17 -16.53
C ASP A 126 -18.82 -4.17 -15.06
N ALA A 127 -18.15 -5.22 -14.62
CA ALA A 127 -17.60 -5.28 -13.27
C ALA A 127 -16.50 -4.22 -13.04
N ILE A 128 -15.63 -4.01 -14.05
CA ILE A 128 -14.60 -2.96 -14.03
C ILE A 128 -15.23 -1.59 -13.91
N GLU A 129 -16.26 -1.30 -14.72
CA GLU A 129 -16.93 0.00 -14.70
C GLU A 129 -17.68 0.24 -13.38
N LYS A 130 -18.42 -0.74 -12.88
CA LYS A 130 -19.06 -0.67 -11.57
C LYS A 130 -18.04 -0.40 -10.45
N ALA A 131 -16.90 -1.09 -10.47
CA ALA A 131 -15.84 -0.90 -9.49
C ALA A 131 -15.22 0.50 -9.59
N ARG A 132 -15.01 1.04 -10.81
CA ARG A 132 -14.52 2.39 -11.05
C ARG A 132 -15.45 3.44 -10.45
N VAL A 133 -16.72 3.36 -10.78
CA VAL A 133 -17.74 4.29 -10.29
C VAL A 133 -17.89 4.23 -8.77
N ALA A 134 -17.90 3.02 -8.19
CA ALA A 134 -18.02 2.83 -6.74
C ALA A 134 -16.77 3.27 -5.96
N THR A 135 -15.59 3.24 -6.58
CA THR A 135 -14.33 3.59 -5.91
C THR A 135 -14.05 5.09 -5.95
N ALA A 136 -14.51 5.82 -6.96
CA ALA A 136 -14.26 7.25 -7.09
C ALA A 136 -14.71 8.07 -5.86
N PRO A 137 -15.90 7.88 -5.26
CA PRO A 137 -16.32 8.59 -4.06
C PRO A 137 -15.42 8.33 -2.84
N LEU A 138 -14.75 7.17 -2.79
CA LEU A 138 -13.81 6.87 -1.71
C LEU A 138 -12.56 7.74 -1.82
N TRP A 139 -12.03 7.90 -3.03
CA TRP A 139 -10.90 8.79 -3.30
C TRP A 139 -11.28 10.27 -3.11
N GLN A 140 -12.50 10.66 -3.47
CA GLN A 140 -13.03 12.02 -3.17
C GLN A 140 -13.08 12.29 -1.67
N ARG A 141 -13.42 11.29 -0.85
CA ARG A 141 -13.39 11.42 0.62
C ARG A 141 -11.97 11.70 1.12
N LEU A 142 -10.97 11.00 0.58
CA LEU A 142 -9.58 11.28 0.91
C LEU A 142 -9.14 12.64 0.38
N ASP A 143 -9.53 13.03 -0.84
CA ASP A 143 -9.26 14.35 -1.40
C ASP A 143 -9.79 15.47 -0.49
N GLY A 144 -11.05 15.39 -0.06
CA GLY A 144 -11.63 16.35 0.87
C GLY A 144 -10.92 16.40 2.22
N HIS A 145 -10.45 15.25 2.73
CA HIS A 145 -9.65 15.21 3.97
C HIS A 145 -8.30 15.93 3.81
N LEU A 146 -7.70 15.82 2.64
CA LEU A 146 -6.39 16.42 2.32
C LEU A 146 -6.46 17.92 1.99
N ALA A 147 -7.65 18.54 1.89
CA ALA A 147 -7.82 19.93 1.49
C ALA A 147 -6.99 20.91 2.30
N ASN A 148 -6.82 20.67 3.60
CA ASN A 148 -6.04 21.50 4.51
C ASN A 148 -4.90 20.72 5.19
N ARG A 149 -4.51 19.58 4.63
CA ARG A 149 -3.49 18.70 5.19
C ARG A 149 -2.54 18.23 4.10
N PRO A 150 -1.23 18.45 4.26
CA PRO A 150 -0.26 17.91 3.31
C PRO A 150 -0.14 16.38 3.34
N PHE A 151 -0.48 15.72 4.47
CA PHE A 151 -0.45 14.26 4.66
C PHE A 151 -1.68 13.79 5.45
N VAL A 152 -1.96 12.49 5.43
CA VAL A 152 -3.21 11.96 6.00
C VAL A 152 -3.35 12.19 7.50
N ALA A 153 -2.24 12.22 8.26
CA ALA A 153 -2.25 12.47 9.68
C ALA A 153 -2.01 13.94 10.07
N GLY A 154 -1.75 14.84 9.10
CA GLY A 154 -1.53 16.26 9.35
C GLY A 154 -0.37 16.86 8.55
N ALA A 155 0.57 17.54 9.24
CA ALA A 155 1.63 18.31 8.60
C ALA A 155 2.79 17.48 8.04
N THR A 156 3.01 16.27 8.57
CA THR A 156 4.17 15.45 8.25
C THR A 156 3.77 14.08 7.72
N PHE A 157 4.65 13.51 6.90
CA PHE A 157 4.53 12.14 6.42
C PHE A 157 4.60 11.15 7.58
N THR A 158 3.69 10.17 7.61
CA THR A 158 3.61 9.14 8.65
C THR A 158 3.31 7.76 8.04
N MET A 159 3.32 6.73 8.89
CA MET A 159 2.92 5.37 8.51
C MET A 159 1.52 5.33 7.86
N GLY A 160 0.65 6.27 8.20
CA GLY A 160 -0.71 6.37 7.66
C GLY A 160 -0.76 6.64 6.16
N ASP A 161 0.27 7.30 5.61
CA ASP A 161 0.35 7.62 4.19
C ASP A 161 0.78 6.44 3.33
N ILE A 162 1.49 5.46 3.91
CA ILE A 162 2.11 4.36 3.16
C ILE A 162 1.06 3.46 2.46
N PRO A 163 0.06 2.89 3.15
CA PRO A 163 -0.88 1.99 2.49
C PRO A 163 -1.77 2.68 1.46
N ALA A 164 -2.30 3.86 1.81
CA ALA A 164 -3.14 4.63 0.91
C ALA A 164 -2.32 5.17 -0.28
N GLY A 165 -1.07 5.60 -0.04
CA GLY A 165 -0.16 6.09 -1.08
C GLY A 165 0.23 5.03 -2.10
N ALA A 166 0.48 3.80 -1.64
CA ALA A 166 0.72 2.67 -2.54
C ALA A 166 -0.51 2.38 -3.41
N MET A 167 -1.71 2.48 -2.84
CA MET A 167 -2.96 2.27 -3.58
C MET A 167 -3.27 3.44 -4.53
N ALA A 168 -2.91 4.68 -4.17
CA ALA A 168 -3.10 5.87 -4.99
C ALA A 168 -2.32 5.78 -6.30
N TYR A 169 -1.11 5.21 -6.29
CA TYR A 169 -0.38 4.93 -7.52
C TYR A 169 -1.23 4.10 -8.50
N ARG A 170 -1.83 3.01 -8.02
CA ARG A 170 -2.70 2.18 -8.85
C ARG A 170 -3.91 2.96 -9.34
N TRP A 171 -4.62 3.66 -8.47
CA TRP A 171 -5.76 4.47 -8.85
C TRP A 171 -5.44 5.46 -9.97
N LEU A 172 -4.34 6.18 -9.85
CA LEU A 172 -3.96 7.25 -10.78
C LEU A 172 -3.38 6.73 -12.12
N HIS A 173 -2.86 5.49 -12.16
CA HIS A 173 -2.18 4.96 -13.35
C HIS A 173 -2.85 3.75 -14.00
N LEU A 174 -3.92 3.20 -13.41
CA LEU A 174 -4.69 2.16 -14.08
C LEU A 174 -5.33 2.70 -15.36
N PRO A 175 -5.36 1.94 -16.46
CA PRO A 175 -5.83 2.39 -17.77
C PRO A 175 -7.36 2.35 -17.88
N PHE A 176 -8.07 3.21 -17.15
CA PHE A 176 -9.51 3.41 -17.27
C PHE A 176 -9.84 4.87 -17.55
N LYS A 177 -11.06 5.14 -18.05
CA LYS A 177 -11.55 6.47 -18.36
C LYS A 177 -11.67 7.34 -17.10
N ARG A 178 -11.27 8.62 -17.20
CA ARG A 178 -11.26 9.57 -16.06
C ARG A 178 -12.02 10.87 -16.33
N ASP A 179 -12.43 11.12 -17.57
CA ASP A 179 -13.00 12.42 -17.99
C ASP A 179 -14.33 12.76 -17.30
N ASP A 180 -15.04 11.73 -16.85
CA ASP A 180 -16.30 11.82 -16.12
C ASP A 180 -16.14 11.72 -14.59
N LEU A 181 -14.90 11.58 -14.11
CA LEU A 181 -14.62 11.58 -12.67
C LEU A 181 -14.44 13.01 -12.18
N PRO A 182 -14.88 13.31 -10.94
CA PRO A 182 -14.65 14.61 -10.35
C PRO A 182 -13.15 14.88 -10.16
N ALA A 183 -12.77 16.15 -10.26
CA ALA A 183 -11.41 16.57 -9.98
C ALA A 183 -11.06 16.28 -8.51
N MET A 184 -9.82 15.80 -8.28
CA MET A 184 -9.29 15.48 -6.96
C MET A 184 -7.92 16.17 -6.78
N PRO A 185 -7.90 17.52 -6.71
CA PRO A 185 -6.65 18.29 -6.72
C PRO A 185 -5.79 18.07 -5.46
N HIS A 186 -6.42 17.85 -4.31
CA HIS A 186 -5.71 17.64 -3.05
C HIS A 186 -5.10 16.24 -2.98
N LEU A 187 -5.82 15.23 -3.49
CA LEU A 187 -5.31 13.88 -3.69
C LEU A 187 -4.10 13.89 -4.62
N LYS A 188 -4.19 14.61 -5.74
CA LYS A 188 -3.08 14.76 -6.69
C LYS A 188 -1.87 15.43 -6.03
N ALA A 189 -2.07 16.53 -5.33
CA ALA A 189 -1.00 17.26 -4.64
C ALA A 189 -0.34 16.42 -3.53
N TRP A 190 -1.10 15.62 -2.80
CA TRP A 190 -0.57 14.67 -1.81
C TRP A 190 0.22 13.55 -2.50
N TYR A 191 -0.33 12.96 -3.56
CA TYR A 191 0.36 11.95 -4.36
C TYR A 191 1.69 12.46 -4.89
N ASP A 192 1.75 13.70 -5.42
CA ASP A 192 2.99 14.29 -5.94
C ASP A 192 4.05 14.41 -4.84
N ARG A 193 3.66 14.81 -3.62
CA ARG A 193 4.59 14.82 -2.47
C ARG A 193 5.13 13.43 -2.12
N LEU A 194 4.29 12.39 -2.21
CA LEU A 194 4.74 11.02 -2.01
C LEU A 194 5.69 10.57 -3.12
N ALA A 195 5.38 10.92 -4.36
CA ALA A 195 6.16 10.54 -5.54
C ALA A 195 7.58 11.17 -5.56
N GLU A 196 7.82 12.24 -4.81
CA GLU A 196 9.16 12.81 -4.63
C GLU A 196 10.07 11.97 -3.72
N ARG A 197 9.51 11.13 -2.86
CA ARG A 197 10.27 10.34 -1.88
C ARG A 197 11.08 9.23 -2.58
N PRO A 198 12.39 9.11 -2.27
CA PRO A 198 13.24 8.08 -2.89
C PRO A 198 12.70 6.65 -2.72
N ALA A 199 12.21 6.32 -1.51
CA ALA A 199 11.66 4.99 -1.22
C ALA A 199 10.36 4.72 -2.00
N TYR A 200 9.53 5.74 -2.23
CA TYR A 200 8.34 5.63 -3.09
C TYR A 200 8.73 5.32 -4.54
N LYS A 201 9.66 6.08 -5.09
CA LYS A 201 10.18 5.86 -6.47
C LYS A 201 10.74 4.46 -6.65
N LYS A 202 11.46 3.97 -5.64
CA LYS A 202 12.11 2.65 -5.65
C LYS A 202 11.12 1.48 -5.59
N HIS A 203 10.04 1.61 -4.83
CA HIS A 203 9.17 0.47 -4.53
C HIS A 203 7.75 0.57 -5.07
N ILE A 204 7.20 1.77 -5.22
CA ILE A 204 5.80 1.98 -5.59
C ILE A 204 5.65 2.40 -7.04
N ALA A 205 6.43 3.38 -7.49
CA ALA A 205 6.36 3.93 -8.85
C ALA A 205 7.00 2.98 -9.89
N LEU A 206 6.56 1.74 -9.88
CA LEU A 206 7.05 0.68 -10.77
C LEU A 206 5.95 0.25 -11.75
N PRO A 207 6.31 -0.30 -12.92
CA PRO A 207 5.33 -0.87 -13.84
C PRO A 207 4.42 -1.87 -13.13
N MET A 208 3.12 -1.74 -13.36
CA MET A 208 2.12 -2.67 -12.83
C MET A 208 2.10 -3.97 -13.63
N THR A 209 2.32 -5.09 -12.96
CA THR A 209 2.37 -6.43 -13.59
C THR A 209 1.54 -7.43 -12.80
#